data_4382ab7537dc4066a89d19bc4aa7be05
#
_entry.id   4382ab7537dc4066a89d19bc4aa7be05
#
_cell.length_a   1.000
_cell.length_b   1.000
_cell.length_c   1.000
_cell.angle_alpha   90.00
_cell.angle_beta   90.00
_cell.angle_gamma   90.00
#
_symmetry.space_group_name_H-M   'P 1'
#
loop_
_entity.id
_entity.type
_entity.pdbx_description
1 polymer ?
#
loop_
_entity_poly.entity_id
_entity_poly.type
_entity_poly.pdbx_seq_one_letter_code
_entity_poly.pdbx_strand_id
1 'polypeptide(L)'
;TPVISSAASDVYKRQSLTVGPKYYSTTIAPIIILFLFFMFISPRLGWTDTKLYKIIIQMRYLIITSLTITLITSLYFELFNLTEILIIFFSLLLIISSVTASINFNKQNILVRTNLGQNLAHAGFGILMMAVVSNAVYSEERIYNAKVGDNLQLQKYIFSFDKIEQVEESNYNSLKAYFLMKKDGKLIDTFTPEIRFYSNPPTITSEASILHKFFSDIYLVMNVPQAVSYTHLTLPTRLP
;
A
#
# COMPACT_ATOMS: atom_id res chain seq x y z
N THR A 1 -41.25 -33.78 1.37
CA THR A 1 -40.51 -32.55 0.96
C THR A 1 -39.71 -32.06 2.15
N PRO A 2 -38.35 -32.11 2.08
CA PRO A 2 -37.54 -31.57 3.18
C PRO A 2 -37.65 -30.05 3.13
N VAL A 3 -38.19 -29.48 4.19
CA VAL A 3 -38.16 -28.04 4.45
C VAL A 3 -36.69 -27.69 4.73
N ILE A 4 -35.98 -27.14 3.74
CA ILE A 4 -34.68 -26.53 3.95
C ILE A 4 -34.93 -25.34 4.87
N SER A 5 -34.45 -25.43 6.10
CA SER A 5 -34.67 -24.43 7.14
C SER A 5 -34.13 -23.08 6.63
N SER A 6 -34.94 -22.04 6.75
CA SER A 6 -34.57 -20.64 6.41
C SER A 6 -33.29 -20.17 7.10
N ALA A 7 -32.94 -20.77 8.23
CA ALA A 7 -31.70 -20.53 8.98
C ALA A 7 -30.43 -20.91 8.20
N ALA A 8 -30.46 -22.00 7.41
CA ALA A 8 -29.31 -22.39 6.57
C ALA A 8 -29.10 -21.43 5.41
N SER A 9 -30.18 -20.88 4.84
CA SER A 9 -30.12 -19.85 3.79
C SER A 9 -29.63 -18.52 4.32
N ASP A 10 -29.95 -18.14 5.56
CA ASP A 10 -29.50 -16.90 6.19
C ASP A 10 -28.02 -16.95 6.58
N VAL A 11 -27.52 -18.12 7.02
CA VAL A 11 -26.08 -18.30 7.30
C VAL A 11 -25.25 -18.19 6.01
N TYR A 12 -25.75 -18.69 4.88
CA TYR A 12 -25.07 -18.58 3.60
C TYR A 12 -25.07 -17.16 3.02
N LYS A 13 -26.11 -16.35 3.32
CA LYS A 13 -26.19 -14.94 2.90
C LYS A 13 -25.36 -13.98 3.77
N ARG A 14 -24.93 -14.41 4.96
CA ARG A 14 -24.13 -13.60 5.89
C ARG A 14 -22.63 -13.90 5.84
N GLN A 15 -22.14 -14.56 4.81
CA GLN A 15 -20.70 -14.62 4.58
C GLN A 15 -20.22 -13.22 4.20
N SER A 16 -19.69 -12.48 5.18
CA SER A 16 -18.99 -11.24 4.95
C SER A 16 -17.75 -11.54 4.10
N LEU A 17 -17.76 -11.09 2.85
CA LEU A 17 -16.61 -11.19 1.98
C LEU A 17 -15.52 -10.29 2.59
N THR A 18 -14.50 -10.90 3.17
CA THR A 18 -13.36 -10.12 3.71
C THR A 18 -12.54 -9.60 2.53
N VAL A 19 -12.71 -8.32 2.25
CA VAL A 19 -11.98 -7.61 1.19
C VAL A 19 -10.61 -7.22 1.75
N GLY A 20 -9.63 -8.09 1.55
CA GLY A 20 -8.24 -7.87 1.99
C GLY A 20 -7.30 -7.51 0.83
N PRO A 21 -5.99 -7.27 1.11
CA PRO A 21 -4.99 -6.94 0.09
C PRO A 21 -4.94 -7.92 -1.07
N LYS A 22 -5.13 -9.21 -0.82
CA LYS A 22 -5.15 -10.26 -1.84
C LYS A 22 -6.31 -10.11 -2.83
N TYR A 23 -7.46 -9.63 -2.39
CA TYR A 23 -8.59 -9.36 -3.28
C TYR A 23 -8.24 -8.25 -4.28
N TYR A 24 -7.64 -7.16 -3.82
CA TYR A 24 -7.24 -6.04 -4.67
C TYR A 24 -6.16 -6.43 -5.67
N SER A 25 -5.15 -7.19 -5.26
CA SER A 25 -4.09 -7.64 -6.16
C SER A 25 -4.63 -8.54 -7.29
N THR A 26 -5.62 -9.39 -7.00
CA THR A 26 -6.17 -10.32 -8.00
C THR A 26 -7.19 -9.64 -8.92
N THR A 27 -8.02 -8.74 -8.38
CA THR A 27 -9.18 -8.20 -9.12
C THR A 27 -8.87 -6.84 -9.75
N ILE A 28 -8.19 -5.95 -9.03
CA ILE A 28 -7.97 -4.56 -9.47
C ILE A 28 -6.66 -4.42 -10.27
N ALA A 29 -5.62 -5.17 -9.92
CA ALA A 29 -4.34 -5.04 -10.61
C ALA A 29 -4.40 -5.29 -12.13
N PRO A 30 -5.12 -6.30 -12.65
CA PRO A 30 -5.28 -6.46 -14.11
C PRO A 30 -5.93 -5.26 -14.79
N ILE A 31 -6.92 -4.64 -14.12
CA ILE A 31 -7.61 -3.45 -14.64
C ILE A 31 -6.64 -2.26 -14.69
N ILE A 32 -5.83 -2.08 -13.64
CA ILE A 32 -4.81 -1.03 -13.59
C ILE A 32 -3.76 -1.22 -14.69
N ILE A 33 -3.32 -2.44 -14.95
CA ILE A 33 -2.36 -2.74 -16.02
C ILE A 33 -2.91 -2.31 -17.37
N LEU A 34 -4.16 -2.65 -17.68
CA LEU A 34 -4.83 -2.22 -18.90
C LEU A 34 -4.97 -0.70 -18.96
N PHE A 35 -5.32 -0.08 -17.85
CA PHE A 35 -5.45 1.37 -17.75
C PHE A 35 -4.12 2.09 -18.01
N LEU A 36 -3.02 1.64 -17.40
CA LEU A 36 -1.67 2.16 -17.64
C LEU A 36 -1.25 2.00 -19.11
N PHE A 37 -1.55 0.84 -19.71
CA PHE A 37 -1.29 0.58 -21.12
C PHE A 37 -2.03 1.58 -22.02
N PHE A 38 -3.33 1.79 -21.79
CA PHE A 38 -4.10 2.76 -22.56
C PHE A 38 -3.66 4.21 -22.30
N MET A 39 -3.30 4.57 -21.07
CA MET A 39 -2.73 5.89 -20.77
C MET A 39 -1.41 6.14 -21.55
N PHE A 40 -0.58 5.12 -21.71
CA PHE A 40 0.63 5.24 -22.51
C PHE A 40 0.35 5.44 -23.99
N ILE A 41 -0.61 4.71 -24.58
CA ILE A 41 -0.90 4.73 -26.00
C ILE A 41 -1.77 5.92 -26.40
N SER A 42 -2.78 6.28 -25.59
CA SER A 42 -3.81 7.26 -25.90
C SER A 42 -3.28 8.60 -26.44
N PRO A 43 -2.26 9.24 -25.86
CA PRO A 43 -1.77 10.53 -26.36
C PRO A 43 -1.14 10.47 -27.76
N ARG A 44 -0.86 9.26 -28.26
CA ARG A 44 -0.17 9.00 -29.53
C ARG A 44 -1.10 8.50 -30.62
N LEU A 45 -2.34 8.17 -30.24
CA LEU A 45 -3.37 7.82 -31.20
C LEU A 45 -3.85 9.10 -31.88
N GLY A 46 -3.61 9.21 -33.18
CA GLY A 46 -4.22 10.25 -33.99
C GLY A 46 -5.70 9.98 -34.21
N TRP A 47 -6.47 11.03 -34.50
CA TRP A 47 -7.91 10.93 -34.75
C TRP A 47 -8.23 10.12 -36.02
N THR A 48 -7.27 9.96 -36.95
CA THR A 48 -7.42 9.23 -38.19
C THR A 48 -6.20 8.35 -38.47
N ASP A 49 -6.42 7.13 -38.97
CA ASP A 49 -5.46 6.21 -39.60
C ASP A 49 -4.13 5.93 -38.86
N THR A 50 -4.09 6.02 -37.56
CA THR A 50 -2.87 5.68 -36.81
C THR A 50 -2.79 4.18 -36.61
N LYS A 51 -1.76 3.54 -37.17
CA LYS A 51 -1.51 2.10 -37.00
C LYS A 51 -0.66 1.86 -35.75
N LEU A 52 -1.15 1.02 -34.82
CA LEU A 52 -0.48 0.72 -33.55
C LEU A 52 0.99 0.30 -33.72
N TYR A 53 1.31 -0.48 -34.76
CA TYR A 53 2.69 -0.92 -35.00
C TYR A 53 3.65 0.26 -35.24
N LYS A 54 3.19 1.36 -35.88
CA LYS A 54 4.01 2.56 -36.08
C LYS A 54 4.33 3.25 -34.75
N ILE A 55 3.36 3.30 -33.84
CA ILE A 55 3.56 3.83 -32.47
C ILE A 55 4.60 3.00 -31.74
N ILE A 56 4.49 1.67 -31.77
CA ILE A 56 5.41 0.76 -31.10
C ILE A 56 6.84 0.94 -31.65
N ILE A 57 6.99 1.00 -32.98
CA ILE A 57 8.32 1.22 -33.61
C ILE A 57 8.89 2.58 -33.21
N GLN A 58 8.09 3.62 -33.19
CA GLN A 58 8.53 4.97 -32.81
C GLN A 58 8.97 5.02 -31.34
N MET A 59 8.28 4.26 -30.45
CA MET A 59 8.53 4.22 -29.01
C MET A 59 9.50 3.10 -28.58
N ARG A 60 10.10 2.37 -29.52
CA ARG A 60 10.94 1.20 -29.22
C ARG A 60 12.03 1.45 -28.18
N TYR A 61 12.69 2.61 -28.23
CA TYR A 61 13.75 2.94 -27.26
C TYR A 61 13.21 3.18 -25.87
N LEU A 62 12.03 3.83 -25.74
CA LEU A 62 11.36 4.02 -24.44
C LEU A 62 10.90 2.70 -23.87
N ILE A 63 10.39 1.81 -24.70
CA ILE A 63 9.97 0.46 -24.30
C ILE A 63 11.17 -0.36 -23.83
N ILE A 64 12.26 -0.34 -24.60
CA ILE A 64 13.50 -1.06 -24.25
C ILE A 64 14.09 -0.53 -22.95
N THR A 65 14.22 0.80 -22.79
CA THR A 65 14.74 1.39 -21.55
C THR A 65 13.88 1.08 -20.33
N SER A 66 12.55 1.19 -20.47
CA SER A 66 11.63 0.83 -19.38
C SER A 66 11.72 -0.65 -19.02
N LEU A 67 11.81 -1.54 -20.02
CA LEU A 67 11.96 -2.97 -19.82
C LEU A 67 13.29 -3.29 -19.12
N THR A 68 14.37 -2.68 -19.55
CA THR A 68 15.70 -2.89 -18.95
C THR A 68 15.72 -2.45 -17.49
N ILE A 69 15.17 -1.27 -17.17
CA ILE A 69 15.07 -0.78 -15.80
C ILE A 69 14.18 -1.72 -14.96
N THR A 70 13.04 -2.15 -15.49
CA THR A 70 12.16 -3.09 -14.80
C THR A 70 12.85 -4.41 -14.49
N LEU A 71 13.62 -4.97 -15.44
CA LEU A 71 14.37 -6.20 -15.22
C LEU A 71 15.45 -6.03 -14.13
N ILE A 72 16.20 -4.92 -14.19
CA ILE A 72 17.21 -4.63 -13.16
C ILE A 72 16.56 -4.48 -11.78
N THR A 73 15.48 -3.72 -11.68
CA THR A 73 14.76 -3.54 -10.41
C THR A 73 14.15 -4.85 -9.91
N SER A 74 13.57 -5.65 -10.80
CA SER A 74 12.99 -6.95 -10.44
C SER A 74 14.04 -7.92 -9.90
N LEU A 75 15.23 -7.98 -10.52
CA LEU A 75 16.33 -8.82 -10.04
C LEU A 75 16.93 -8.31 -8.72
N TYR A 76 17.09 -7.00 -8.58
CA TYR A 76 17.67 -6.41 -7.38
C TYR A 76 16.78 -6.57 -6.14
N PHE A 77 15.46 -6.47 -6.34
CA PHE A 77 14.46 -6.52 -5.28
C PHE A 77 13.76 -7.89 -5.17
N GLU A 78 14.24 -8.89 -5.90
CA GLU A 78 13.70 -10.25 -5.88
C GLU A 78 12.18 -10.32 -6.13
N LEU A 79 11.69 -9.51 -7.08
CA LEU A 79 10.28 -9.48 -7.44
C LEU A 79 9.96 -10.64 -8.38
N PHE A 80 9.10 -11.56 -7.93
CA PHE A 80 8.70 -12.73 -8.72
C PHE A 80 7.23 -12.69 -9.17
N ASN A 81 6.47 -11.72 -8.69
CA ASN A 81 5.05 -11.61 -9.03
C ASN A 81 4.87 -10.86 -10.35
N LEU A 82 4.33 -11.54 -11.35
CA LEU A 82 4.13 -10.99 -12.69
C LEU A 82 3.29 -9.70 -12.71
N THR A 83 2.27 -9.61 -11.85
CA THR A 83 1.42 -8.41 -11.78
C THR A 83 2.19 -7.18 -11.32
N GLU A 84 3.06 -7.32 -10.32
CA GLU A 84 3.91 -6.25 -9.81
C GLU A 84 4.92 -5.79 -10.87
N ILE A 85 5.57 -6.74 -11.54
CA ILE A 85 6.52 -6.48 -12.63
C ILE A 85 5.84 -5.71 -13.77
N LEU A 86 4.62 -6.12 -14.16
CA LEU A 86 3.88 -5.44 -15.22
C LEU A 86 3.46 -4.01 -14.81
N ILE A 87 3.01 -3.80 -13.58
CA ILE A 87 2.66 -2.47 -13.09
C ILE A 87 3.91 -1.58 -13.06
N ILE A 88 5.05 -2.06 -12.58
CA ILE A 88 6.32 -1.32 -12.58
C ILE A 88 6.73 -0.97 -14.02
N PHE A 89 6.67 -1.94 -14.94
CA PHE A 89 7.02 -1.72 -16.34
C PHE A 89 6.17 -0.62 -16.98
N PHE A 90 4.85 -0.72 -16.89
CA PHE A 90 3.96 0.27 -17.49
C PHE A 90 4.03 1.63 -16.79
N SER A 91 4.26 1.66 -15.47
CA SER A 91 4.47 2.89 -14.71
C SER A 91 5.76 3.61 -15.15
N LEU A 92 6.88 2.88 -15.26
CA LEU A 92 8.15 3.43 -15.77
C LEU A 92 8.00 3.90 -17.21
N LEU A 93 7.35 3.12 -18.06
CA LEU A 93 7.09 3.49 -19.43
C LEU A 93 6.26 4.77 -19.53
N LEU A 94 5.25 4.92 -18.68
CA LEU A 94 4.43 6.12 -18.61
C LEU A 94 5.22 7.34 -18.12
N ILE A 95 6.03 7.19 -17.07
CA ILE A 95 6.88 8.26 -16.54
C ILE A 95 7.91 8.72 -17.58
N ILE A 96 8.70 7.79 -18.11
CA ILE A 96 9.78 8.11 -19.05
C ILE A 96 9.20 8.76 -20.32
N SER A 97 8.08 8.23 -20.82
CA SER A 97 7.43 8.78 -22.00
C SER A 97 6.86 10.18 -21.78
N SER A 98 6.32 10.46 -20.60
CA SER A 98 5.78 11.77 -20.24
C SER A 98 6.88 12.80 -20.02
N VAL A 99 7.98 12.42 -19.36
CA VAL A 99 9.14 13.27 -19.15
C VAL A 99 9.80 13.61 -20.50
N THR A 100 10.04 12.62 -21.36
CA THR A 100 10.65 12.85 -22.69
C THR A 100 9.78 13.72 -23.58
N ALA A 101 8.45 13.55 -23.52
CA ALA A 101 7.51 14.41 -24.23
C ALA A 101 7.56 15.86 -23.72
N SER A 102 7.73 16.06 -22.42
CA SER A 102 7.84 17.40 -21.82
C SER A 102 9.17 18.10 -22.16
N ILE A 103 10.28 17.36 -22.19
CA ILE A 103 11.60 17.92 -22.54
C ILE A 103 11.64 18.33 -24.03
N ASN A 104 11.05 17.55 -24.91
CA ASN A 104 10.99 17.83 -26.34
C ASN A 104 10.01 18.96 -26.69
N PHE A 105 9.30 19.47 -25.71
CA PHE A 105 8.34 20.57 -25.83
C PHE A 105 8.93 21.82 -26.47
N ASN A 106 10.18 22.17 -26.18
CA ASN A 106 10.86 23.36 -26.71
C ASN A 106 11.20 23.28 -28.22
N LYS A 107 11.10 22.08 -28.82
CA LYS A 107 11.42 21.85 -30.24
C LYS A 107 10.19 21.73 -31.13
N GLN A 108 8.98 21.75 -30.56
CA GLN A 108 7.74 21.52 -31.30
C GLN A 108 6.80 22.72 -31.24
N ASN A 109 6.00 22.88 -32.29
CA ASN A 109 5.04 23.97 -32.48
C ASN A 109 4.00 24.08 -31.34
N ILE A 110 3.38 25.26 -31.22
CA ILE A 110 2.40 25.68 -30.21
C ILE A 110 1.30 24.65 -29.88
N LEU A 111 0.93 23.77 -30.82
CA LEU A 111 -0.07 22.72 -30.61
C LEU A 111 0.33 21.65 -29.59
N VAL A 112 1.63 21.42 -29.39
CA VAL A 112 2.12 20.47 -28.37
C VAL A 112 2.12 21.09 -26.96
N ARG A 113 2.03 22.42 -26.88
CA ARG A 113 1.99 23.15 -25.60
C ARG A 113 0.79 22.80 -24.73
N THR A 114 -0.30 22.33 -25.34
CA THR A 114 -1.52 21.94 -24.63
C THR A 114 -1.37 20.63 -23.84
N ASN A 115 -0.33 19.83 -24.10
CA ASN A 115 -0.15 18.50 -23.51
C ASN A 115 0.73 18.47 -22.24
N LEU A 116 1.26 19.62 -21.78
CA LEU A 116 2.10 19.66 -20.57
C LEU A 116 1.33 19.18 -19.33
N GLY A 117 0.11 19.64 -19.15
CA GLY A 117 -0.75 19.20 -18.05
C GLY A 117 -1.04 17.70 -18.11
N GLN A 118 -1.30 17.18 -19.30
CA GLN A 118 -1.49 15.75 -19.54
C GLN A 118 -0.22 14.95 -19.21
N ASN A 119 0.94 15.39 -19.68
CA ASN A 119 2.21 14.73 -19.40
C ASN A 119 2.50 14.71 -17.89
N LEU A 120 2.24 15.82 -17.20
CA LEU A 120 2.43 15.90 -15.75
C LEU A 120 1.47 14.95 -14.99
N ALA A 121 0.22 14.90 -15.42
CA ALA A 121 -0.77 13.99 -14.83
C ALA A 121 -0.39 12.51 -15.05
N HIS A 122 0.09 12.16 -16.26
CA HIS A 122 0.51 10.80 -16.58
C HIS A 122 1.78 10.41 -15.82
N ALA A 123 2.77 11.29 -15.72
CA ALA A 123 3.97 11.06 -14.91
C ALA A 123 3.60 10.88 -13.42
N GLY A 124 2.74 11.76 -12.88
CA GLY A 124 2.26 11.68 -11.50
C GLY A 124 1.52 10.37 -11.21
N PHE A 125 0.66 9.93 -12.14
CA PHE A 125 -0.03 8.65 -12.01
C PHE A 125 0.92 7.45 -12.05
N GLY A 126 1.93 7.49 -12.93
CA GLY A 126 2.99 6.48 -12.96
C GLY A 126 3.77 6.40 -11.65
N ILE A 127 4.14 7.55 -11.06
CA ILE A 127 4.80 7.63 -9.75
C ILE A 127 3.91 7.06 -8.66
N LEU A 128 2.61 7.40 -8.66
CA LEU A 128 1.63 6.86 -7.71
C LEU A 128 1.57 5.33 -7.78
N MET A 129 1.50 4.76 -8.98
CA MET A 129 1.45 3.30 -9.14
C MET A 129 2.74 2.62 -8.70
N MET A 130 3.91 3.21 -8.96
CA MET A 130 5.17 2.72 -8.41
C MET A 130 5.19 2.74 -6.89
N ALA A 131 4.69 3.82 -6.27
CA ALA A 131 4.60 3.92 -4.82
C ALA A 131 3.67 2.86 -4.22
N VAL A 132 2.51 2.60 -4.87
CA VAL A 132 1.57 1.55 -4.44
C VAL A 132 2.22 0.17 -4.47
N VAL A 133 2.92 -0.18 -5.55
CA VAL A 133 3.62 -1.48 -5.66
C VAL A 133 4.76 -1.55 -4.64
N SER A 134 5.58 -0.52 -4.52
CA SER A 134 6.65 -0.47 -3.52
C SER A 134 6.11 -0.71 -2.11
N ASN A 135 4.98 -0.07 -1.78
CA ASN A 135 4.32 -0.29 -0.51
C ASN A 135 3.84 -1.74 -0.34
N ALA A 136 3.26 -2.34 -1.37
CA ALA A 136 2.77 -3.72 -1.30
C ALA A 136 3.90 -4.74 -1.12
N VAL A 137 5.06 -4.49 -1.74
CA VAL A 137 6.24 -5.37 -1.69
C VAL A 137 7.00 -5.23 -0.37
N TYR A 138 7.15 -4.00 0.13
CA TYR A 138 8.02 -3.72 1.29
C TYR A 138 7.28 -3.60 2.63
N SER A 139 5.94 -3.65 2.64
CA SER A 139 5.22 -3.65 3.91
C SER A 139 5.33 -5.01 4.59
N GLU A 140 5.77 -5.02 5.83
CA GLU A 140 5.78 -6.19 6.68
C GLU A 140 4.77 -6.02 7.81
N GLU A 141 3.87 -6.98 7.95
CA GLU A 141 2.89 -7.03 9.03
C GLU A 141 3.13 -8.27 9.88
N ARG A 142 3.19 -8.10 11.20
CA ARG A 142 3.33 -9.17 12.17
C ARG A 142 2.26 -9.04 13.24
N ILE A 143 1.58 -10.13 13.50
CA ILE A 143 0.56 -10.23 14.55
C ILE A 143 1.17 -11.01 15.71
N TYR A 144 1.16 -10.42 16.90
CA TYR A 144 1.69 -11.04 18.10
C TYR A 144 0.64 -11.12 19.18
N ASN A 145 0.66 -12.21 19.93
CA ASN A 145 -0.02 -12.33 21.21
C ASN A 145 1.01 -12.05 22.29
N ALA A 146 0.96 -10.86 22.88
CA ALA A 146 1.98 -10.40 23.80
C ALA A 146 1.45 -10.15 25.20
N LYS A 147 2.29 -10.40 26.20
CA LYS A 147 2.08 -10.09 27.61
C LYS A 147 3.07 -9.00 28.04
N VAL A 148 2.74 -8.28 29.10
CA VAL A 148 3.68 -7.34 29.72
C VAL A 148 4.97 -8.10 30.08
N GLY A 149 6.10 -7.53 29.68
CA GLY A 149 7.44 -8.13 29.79
C GLY A 149 7.94 -8.82 28.54
N ASP A 150 7.10 -9.10 27.54
CA ASP A 150 7.51 -9.75 26.30
C ASP A 150 8.31 -8.79 25.40
N ASN A 151 9.22 -9.37 24.61
CA ASN A 151 9.96 -8.69 23.58
C ASN A 151 9.49 -9.17 22.21
N LEU A 152 8.99 -8.24 21.39
CA LEU A 152 8.51 -8.50 20.04
C LEU A 152 9.55 -8.03 19.05
N GLN A 153 9.94 -8.88 18.13
CA GLN A 153 10.96 -8.54 17.13
C GLN A 153 10.30 -8.27 15.77
N LEU A 154 10.62 -7.11 15.21
CA LEU A 154 10.26 -6.74 13.86
C LEU A 154 11.49 -6.25 13.13
N GLN A 155 11.99 -7.05 12.19
CA GLN A 155 13.25 -6.82 11.49
C GLN A 155 14.41 -6.53 12.47
N LYS A 156 14.96 -5.30 12.40
CA LYS A 156 16.07 -4.83 13.27
C LYS A 156 15.62 -4.16 14.57
N TYR A 157 14.31 -4.08 14.81
CA TYR A 157 13.74 -3.42 15.98
C TYR A 157 13.20 -4.44 16.97
N ILE A 158 13.38 -4.15 18.25
CA ILE A 158 12.82 -4.94 19.36
C ILE A 158 11.87 -4.00 20.11
N PHE A 159 10.62 -4.44 20.26
CA PHE A 159 9.59 -3.77 21.02
C PHE A 159 9.41 -4.49 22.35
N SER A 160 9.86 -3.88 23.43
CA SER A 160 9.64 -4.42 24.79
C SER A 160 8.31 -3.90 25.32
N PHE A 161 7.40 -4.81 25.66
CA PHE A 161 6.11 -4.47 26.25
C PHE A 161 6.30 -4.14 27.73
N ASP A 162 6.29 -2.86 28.06
CA ASP A 162 6.64 -2.38 29.41
C ASP A 162 5.45 -2.49 30.37
N LYS A 163 4.31 -1.87 30.06
CA LYS A 163 3.13 -1.81 30.92
C LYS A 163 1.85 -1.51 30.16
N ILE A 164 0.72 -1.74 30.82
CA ILE A 164 -0.60 -1.26 30.41
C ILE A 164 -1.15 -0.38 31.53
N GLU A 165 -1.74 0.75 31.16
CA GLU A 165 -2.42 1.66 32.08
C GLU A 165 -3.86 1.90 31.63
N GLN A 166 -4.76 1.98 32.58
CA GLN A 166 -6.11 2.49 32.34
C GLN A 166 -6.09 4.00 32.58
N VAL A 167 -6.52 4.74 31.56
CA VAL A 167 -6.58 6.22 31.61
C VAL A 167 -8.04 6.62 31.44
N GLU A 168 -8.50 7.48 32.33
CA GLU A 168 -9.85 8.02 32.31
C GLU A 168 -9.80 9.46 31.81
N GLU A 169 -10.50 9.72 30.71
CA GLU A 169 -10.61 11.02 30.06
C GLU A 169 -12.06 11.52 30.16
N SER A 170 -12.27 12.77 29.82
CA SER A 170 -13.58 13.43 30.00
C SER A 170 -14.71 12.79 29.18
N ASN A 171 -14.42 12.13 28.06
CA ASN A 171 -15.40 11.59 27.11
C ASN A 171 -15.17 10.10 26.74
N TYR A 172 -14.09 9.50 27.23
CA TYR A 172 -13.80 8.07 27.05
C TYR A 172 -12.90 7.53 28.17
N ASN A 173 -12.95 6.23 28.37
CA ASN A 173 -11.93 5.50 29.11
C ASN A 173 -10.99 4.82 28.12
N SER A 174 -9.69 4.81 28.36
CA SER A 174 -8.75 4.11 27.49
C SER A 174 -7.90 3.10 28.22
N LEU A 175 -7.51 2.06 27.48
CA LEU A 175 -6.49 1.12 27.86
C LEU A 175 -5.25 1.44 27.02
N LYS A 176 -4.23 2.00 27.64
CA LYS A 176 -2.99 2.46 26.97
C LYS A 176 -1.86 1.50 27.27
N ALA A 177 -1.24 0.94 26.23
CA ALA A 177 -0.07 0.09 26.35
C ALA A 177 1.21 0.87 26.04
N TYR A 178 2.30 0.55 26.73
CA TYR A 178 3.61 1.18 26.52
C TYR A 178 4.58 0.17 25.97
N PHE A 179 5.17 0.49 24.80
CA PHE A 179 6.17 -0.33 24.14
C PHE A 179 7.44 0.48 23.90
N LEU A 180 8.56 -0.02 24.41
CA LEU A 180 9.88 0.58 24.22
C LEU A 180 10.51 0.01 22.95
N MET A 181 10.63 0.82 21.89
CA MET A 181 11.32 0.43 20.67
C MET A 181 12.83 0.60 20.81
N LYS A 182 13.54 -0.50 20.67
CA LYS A 182 15.01 -0.55 20.75
C LYS A 182 15.61 -1.00 19.42
N LYS A 183 16.77 -0.46 19.09
CA LYS A 183 17.63 -0.93 18.00
C LYS A 183 19.05 -1.02 18.51
N ASP A 184 19.71 -2.16 18.31
CA ASP A 184 21.06 -2.43 18.78
C ASP A 184 21.24 -2.11 20.28
N GLY A 185 20.22 -2.45 21.09
CA GLY A 185 20.18 -2.22 22.53
C GLY A 185 19.88 -0.77 22.96
N LYS A 186 19.83 0.20 22.03
CA LYS A 186 19.52 1.60 22.33
C LYS A 186 18.03 1.87 22.17
N LEU A 187 17.43 2.58 23.14
CA LEU A 187 16.06 3.09 23.05
C LEU A 187 16.00 4.13 21.94
N ILE A 188 15.04 3.95 21.02
CA ILE A 188 14.80 4.89 19.92
C ILE A 188 13.55 5.71 20.19
N ASP A 189 12.45 5.04 20.59
CA ASP A 189 11.16 5.67 20.79
C ASP A 189 10.27 4.83 21.70
N THR A 190 9.17 5.42 22.14
CA THR A 190 8.14 4.75 22.95
C THR A 190 6.80 4.81 22.22
N PHE A 191 6.24 3.66 21.92
CA PHE A 191 4.94 3.53 21.30
C PHE A 191 3.86 3.39 22.37
N THR A 192 2.77 4.13 22.20
CA THR A 192 1.64 4.14 23.13
C THR A 192 0.31 3.89 22.41
N PRO A 193 0.11 2.70 21.80
CA PRO A 193 -1.20 2.37 21.24
C PRO A 193 -2.24 2.29 22.35
N GLU A 194 -3.48 2.67 22.03
CA GLU A 194 -4.56 2.62 23.03
C GLU A 194 -5.87 2.12 22.43
N ILE A 195 -6.70 1.57 23.27
CA ILE A 195 -8.09 1.23 22.96
C ILE A 195 -8.98 2.17 23.76
N ARG A 196 -9.83 2.90 23.05
CA ARG A 196 -10.76 3.86 23.65
C ARG A 196 -12.16 3.28 23.70
N PHE A 197 -12.79 3.47 24.84
CA PHE A 197 -14.15 3.06 25.15
C PHE A 197 -15.00 4.32 25.35
N TYR A 198 -15.80 4.68 24.36
CA TYR A 198 -16.74 5.81 24.44
C TYR A 198 -18.06 5.37 25.04
N SER A 199 -18.65 6.25 25.85
CA SER A 199 -19.94 5.94 26.51
C SER A 199 -21.13 6.39 25.67
N ASN A 200 -21.00 7.49 24.90
CA ASN A 200 -22.10 8.07 24.14
C ASN A 200 -21.64 8.63 22.79
N PRO A 201 -21.98 7.97 21.64
CA PRO A 201 -22.57 6.63 21.57
C PRO A 201 -21.58 5.54 22.03
N PRO A 202 -22.05 4.39 22.51
CA PRO A 202 -21.17 3.30 22.91
C PRO A 202 -20.36 2.80 21.72
N THR A 203 -19.06 3.06 21.72
CA THR A 203 -18.15 2.72 20.61
C THR A 203 -16.78 2.38 21.17
N ILE A 204 -16.11 1.40 20.55
CA ILE A 204 -14.74 1.02 20.87
C ILE A 204 -13.89 1.35 19.65
N THR A 205 -12.81 2.09 19.86
CA THR A 205 -11.82 2.40 18.80
C THR A 205 -10.43 1.96 19.22
N SER A 206 -9.64 1.50 18.24
CA SER A 206 -8.22 1.22 18.43
C SER A 206 -7.43 2.37 17.82
N GLU A 207 -6.60 3.02 18.64
CA GLU A 207 -5.75 4.12 18.23
C GLU A 207 -4.32 3.62 18.06
N ALA A 208 -3.79 3.80 16.86
CA ALA A 208 -2.44 3.41 16.53
C ALA A 208 -1.41 4.41 17.06
N SER A 209 -0.29 3.92 17.57
CA SER A 209 0.89 4.73 17.78
C SER A 209 1.79 4.64 16.54
N ILE A 210 2.18 5.79 15.97
CA ILE A 210 2.86 5.85 14.68
C ILE A 210 4.17 6.63 14.83
N LEU A 211 5.26 6.06 14.34
CA LEU A 211 6.54 6.74 14.16
C LEU A 211 6.77 6.99 12.68
N HIS A 212 6.68 8.25 12.28
CA HIS A 212 6.95 8.68 10.91
C HIS A 212 8.46 8.83 10.66
N LYS A 213 8.92 8.23 9.56
CA LYS A 213 10.26 8.42 9.01
C LYS A 213 10.14 8.88 7.57
N PHE A 214 11.23 9.38 7.00
CA PHE A 214 11.20 9.98 5.66
C PHE A 214 10.73 9.01 4.56
N PHE A 215 11.12 7.74 4.62
CA PHE A 215 10.74 6.71 3.63
C PHE A 215 9.90 5.58 4.20
N SER A 216 9.59 5.58 5.50
CA SER A 216 8.89 4.46 6.14
C SER A 216 8.16 4.91 7.38
N ASP A 217 7.02 4.29 7.64
CA ASP A 217 6.28 4.45 8.87
C ASP A 217 6.28 3.14 9.64
N ILE A 218 6.45 3.25 10.95
CA ILE A 218 6.27 2.13 11.88
C ILE A 218 5.04 2.45 12.70
N TYR A 219 4.06 1.56 12.70
CA TYR A 219 2.88 1.73 13.53
C TYR A 219 2.57 0.48 14.34
N LEU A 220 2.08 0.69 15.54
CA LEU A 220 1.67 -0.33 16.47
C LEU A 220 0.19 -0.13 16.79
N VAL A 221 -0.61 -1.17 16.61
CA VAL A 221 -2.03 -1.15 16.93
C VAL A 221 -2.33 -2.24 17.94
N MET A 222 -3.18 -1.95 18.90
CA MET A 222 -3.69 -2.90 19.88
C MET A 222 -5.14 -3.26 19.56
N ASN A 223 -5.43 -4.54 19.49
CA ASN A 223 -6.82 -5.02 19.39
C ASN A 223 -7.43 -5.19 20.77
N VAL A 224 -8.77 -5.16 20.82
CA VAL A 224 -9.53 -5.40 22.07
C VAL A 224 -9.10 -6.73 22.66
N PRO A 225 -8.63 -6.76 23.92
CA PRO A 225 -8.26 -8.00 24.58
C PRO A 225 -9.48 -8.93 24.62
N GLN A 226 -9.38 -10.08 23.99
CA GLN A 226 -10.36 -11.13 24.25
C GLN A 226 -10.16 -11.61 25.69
N ALA A 227 -11.24 -11.94 26.38
CA ALA A 227 -11.29 -12.22 27.84
C ALA A 227 -10.39 -13.38 28.34
N VAL A 228 -9.45 -13.82 27.55
CA VAL A 228 -8.38 -14.76 27.88
C VAL A 228 -7.08 -14.01 27.80
N SER A 229 -6.51 -13.64 28.91
CA SER A 229 -5.10 -13.33 29.28
C SER A 229 -4.07 -12.84 28.21
N TYR A 230 -4.46 -12.53 26.98
CA TYR A 230 -3.57 -12.17 25.87
C TYR A 230 -4.09 -10.94 25.14
N THR A 231 -3.23 -9.96 24.92
CA THR A 231 -3.48 -8.85 23.99
C THR A 231 -3.00 -9.25 22.60
N HIS A 232 -3.89 -9.21 21.61
CA HIS A 232 -3.51 -9.34 20.21
C HIS A 232 -2.92 -8.03 19.72
N LEU A 233 -1.65 -8.04 19.35
CA LEU A 233 -0.95 -6.90 18.78
C LEU A 233 -0.71 -7.13 17.30
N THR A 234 -1.16 -6.21 16.49
CA THR A 234 -0.77 -6.13 15.08
C THR A 234 0.31 -5.07 14.92
N LEU A 235 1.45 -5.47 14.39
CA LEU A 235 2.53 -4.56 13.97
C LEU A 235 2.60 -4.58 12.44
N PRO A 236 1.85 -3.75 11.74
CA PRO A 236 2.11 -3.51 10.35
C PRO A 236 3.20 -2.45 10.23
N THR A 237 4.28 -2.77 9.53
CA THR A 237 5.36 -1.83 9.24
C THR A 237 5.55 -1.69 7.76
N ARG A 238 5.72 -0.47 7.34
CA ARG A 238 6.20 -0.12 6.02
C ARG A 238 7.68 0.24 6.15
N LEU A 239 8.54 -0.58 5.55
CA LEU A 239 9.96 -0.25 5.41
C LEU A 239 10.34 -0.35 3.93
N PRO A 240 11.16 0.57 3.44
CA PRO A 240 11.71 0.50 2.09
C PRO A 240 12.70 -0.64 1.97
#